data_2cd7a4b19b0dd7572aeab57823e9f15d
#
_entry.id   2cd7a4b19b0dd7572aeab57823e9f15d
#
_cell.length_a   1.000
_cell.length_b   1.000
_cell.length_c   1.000
_cell.angle_alpha   90.00
_cell.angle_beta   90.00
_cell.angle_gamma   90.00
#
_symmetry.space_group_name_H-M   'P 1'
#
loop_
_entity.id
_entity.type
_entity.pdbx_description
1 polymer ?
#
loop_
_entity_poly.entity_id
_entity_poly.type
_entity_poly.pdbx_seq_one_letter_code
_entity_poly.pdbx_strand_id
1 'polypeptide(L)'
;IWANAEKTYIAGDDDQAIFKWAGADVDHFIALKEEVNDIKVLDQSYRIPGGPIHKLSQKIIGQVQNRFDKEYKPRTEEGILKRYSDITQVDMSEGNWLVLSSANHFLDSVKEVCELRGWYYSFKGRNSIPLKLLLALNNWESWRKGELLNYLEIKNIYEYLGSNVLEGFRKGKTLHADNKYSLKECQKDHGLVV
;
A
#
# COMPACT_ATOMS: atom_id res chain seq x y z
N ILE A 1 -21.84 -29.94 15.41
CA ILE A 1 -20.80 -29.35 16.28
C ILE A 1 -21.45 -28.65 17.49
N TRP A 2 -22.58 -27.97 17.35
CA TRP A 2 -23.24 -27.20 18.44
C TRP A 2 -24.32 -27.93 19.22
N ALA A 3 -24.61 -29.20 18.91
CA ALA A 3 -25.67 -29.96 19.55
C ALA A 3 -25.57 -30.09 21.10
N ASN A 4 -24.39 -29.84 21.67
CA ASN A 4 -24.16 -29.93 23.12
C ASN A 4 -23.88 -28.54 23.75
N ALA A 5 -24.03 -27.43 23.02
CA ALA A 5 -23.83 -26.09 23.55
C ALA A 5 -25.14 -25.54 24.13
N GLU A 6 -25.13 -24.95 25.32
CA GLU A 6 -26.30 -24.30 25.93
C GLU A 6 -26.74 -23.07 25.13
N LYS A 7 -25.78 -22.36 24.53
CA LYS A 7 -26.00 -21.19 23.66
C LYS A 7 -24.97 -21.17 22.56
N THR A 8 -25.45 -20.88 21.34
CA THR A 8 -24.58 -20.74 20.18
C THR A 8 -24.85 -19.39 19.52
N TYR A 9 -23.78 -18.63 19.22
CA TYR A 9 -23.84 -17.39 18.48
C TYR A 9 -23.11 -17.58 17.16
N ILE A 10 -23.78 -17.27 16.05
CA ILE A 10 -23.22 -17.36 14.72
C ILE A 10 -23.22 -15.96 14.12
N ALA A 11 -22.08 -15.51 13.61
CA ALA A 11 -21.96 -14.24 12.92
C ALA A 11 -21.30 -14.47 11.55
N GLY A 12 -21.83 -13.82 10.52
CA GLY A 12 -21.30 -13.91 9.17
C GLY A 12 -21.89 -12.84 8.26
N ASP A 13 -21.38 -12.80 7.04
CA ASP A 13 -21.85 -11.91 5.99
C ASP A 13 -21.83 -12.66 4.66
N ASP A 14 -23.02 -12.99 4.15
CA ASP A 14 -23.21 -13.72 2.90
C ASP A 14 -22.71 -12.92 1.69
N ASP A 15 -22.76 -11.59 1.74
CA ASP A 15 -22.25 -10.71 0.69
C ASP A 15 -20.71 -10.74 0.57
N GLN A 16 -19.99 -11.27 1.58
CA GLN A 16 -18.55 -11.43 1.59
C GLN A 16 -18.05 -12.85 1.28
N ALA A 17 -18.90 -13.72 0.81
CA ALA A 17 -18.56 -15.10 0.47
C ALA A 17 -17.79 -15.21 -0.84
N ILE A 18 -16.59 -14.65 -0.88
CA ILE A 18 -15.70 -14.64 -2.06
C ILE A 18 -14.86 -15.91 -2.22
N PHE A 19 -14.92 -16.85 -1.27
CA PHE A 19 -14.15 -18.09 -1.24
C PHE A 19 -14.96 -19.34 -1.57
N LYS A 20 -15.95 -19.24 -2.44
CA LYS A 20 -16.77 -20.40 -2.87
C LYS A 20 -15.89 -21.53 -3.42
N TRP A 21 -14.84 -21.20 -4.15
CA TRP A 21 -13.84 -22.14 -4.67
C TRP A 21 -13.04 -22.87 -3.57
N ALA A 22 -12.99 -22.32 -2.36
CA ALA A 22 -12.33 -22.92 -1.18
C ALA A 22 -13.33 -23.61 -0.23
N GLY A 23 -14.57 -23.84 -0.68
CA GLY A 23 -15.60 -24.55 0.08
C GLY A 23 -16.49 -23.67 0.96
N ALA A 24 -16.46 -22.35 0.79
CA ALA A 24 -17.45 -21.48 1.43
C ALA A 24 -18.85 -21.74 0.86
N ASP A 25 -19.78 -22.10 1.73
CA ASP A 25 -21.16 -22.40 1.36
C ASP A 25 -22.10 -21.29 1.85
N VAL A 26 -22.51 -20.44 0.90
CA VAL A 26 -23.44 -19.33 1.16
C VAL A 26 -24.85 -19.87 1.42
N ASP A 27 -25.24 -20.91 0.70
CA ASP A 27 -26.58 -21.47 0.77
C ASP A 27 -26.83 -22.06 2.16
N HIS A 28 -25.82 -22.76 2.71
CA HIS A 28 -25.86 -23.27 4.07
C HIS A 28 -25.97 -22.16 5.10
N PHE A 29 -25.18 -21.10 4.95
CA PHE A 29 -25.19 -19.95 5.87
C PHE A 29 -26.57 -19.26 5.87
N ILE A 30 -27.19 -19.05 4.69
CA ILE A 30 -28.48 -18.43 4.56
C ILE A 30 -29.59 -19.36 5.16
N ALA A 31 -29.44 -20.67 4.96
CA ALA A 31 -30.39 -21.64 5.51
C ALA A 31 -30.41 -21.69 7.04
N LEU A 32 -29.31 -21.31 7.70
CA LEU A 32 -29.24 -21.25 9.18
C LEU A 32 -30.32 -20.35 9.79
N LYS A 33 -30.89 -19.41 9.03
CA LYS A 33 -32.00 -18.56 9.51
C LYS A 33 -33.21 -19.35 9.96
N GLU A 34 -33.44 -20.53 9.39
CA GLU A 34 -34.56 -21.42 9.73
C GLU A 34 -34.31 -22.22 11.02
N GLU A 35 -33.01 -22.30 11.45
CA GLU A 35 -32.60 -23.10 12.59
C GLU A 35 -32.33 -22.25 13.85
N VAL A 36 -32.29 -20.92 13.72
CA VAL A 36 -31.94 -20.02 14.84
C VAL A 36 -33.18 -19.37 15.45
N ASN A 37 -33.11 -19.11 16.75
CA ASN A 37 -34.22 -18.51 17.50
C ASN A 37 -34.35 -17.01 17.33
N ASP A 38 -33.23 -16.33 17.02
CA ASP A 38 -33.18 -14.88 16.89
C ASP A 38 -32.14 -14.47 15.85
N ILE A 39 -32.48 -13.46 15.03
CA ILE A 39 -31.60 -12.90 14.01
C ILE A 39 -31.49 -11.42 14.21
N LYS A 40 -30.24 -10.95 14.34
CA LYS A 40 -29.94 -9.53 14.40
C LYS A 40 -29.11 -9.11 13.20
N VAL A 41 -29.67 -8.26 12.34
CA VAL A 41 -28.93 -7.64 11.24
C VAL A 41 -28.16 -6.43 11.77
N LEU A 42 -26.85 -6.40 11.50
CA LEU A 42 -26.00 -5.23 11.78
C LEU A 42 -26.00 -4.35 10.53
N ASP A 43 -26.93 -3.42 10.47
CA ASP A 43 -27.21 -2.61 9.29
C ASP A 43 -26.38 -1.31 9.18
N GLN A 44 -25.72 -0.90 10.26
CA GLN A 44 -24.91 0.32 10.27
C GLN A 44 -23.50 0.08 9.73
N SER A 45 -23.18 0.70 8.61
CA SER A 45 -21.82 0.72 8.10
C SER A 45 -21.05 1.92 8.64
N TYR A 46 -19.91 1.66 9.28
CA TYR A 46 -18.94 2.69 9.72
C TYR A 46 -17.82 2.93 8.70
N ARG A 47 -17.84 2.20 7.59
CA ARG A 47 -16.83 2.25 6.53
C ARG A 47 -17.35 2.97 5.29
N ILE A 48 -18.55 2.63 4.84
CA ILE A 48 -19.11 3.12 3.58
C ILE A 48 -19.67 4.53 3.78
N PRO A 49 -19.15 5.54 3.07
CA PRO A 49 -19.71 6.89 3.10
C PRO A 49 -21.06 6.94 2.38
N GLY A 50 -21.87 7.94 2.70
CA GLY A 50 -23.14 8.21 2.06
C GLY A 50 -23.01 8.65 0.60
N GLY A 51 -24.14 9.02 0.00
CA GLY A 51 -24.21 9.59 -1.33
C GLY A 51 -23.89 8.59 -2.45
N PRO A 52 -23.12 8.98 -3.48
CA PRO A 52 -22.89 8.18 -4.69
C PRO A 52 -22.20 6.84 -4.44
N ILE A 53 -21.31 6.76 -3.46
CA ILE A 53 -20.57 5.53 -3.13
C ILE A 53 -21.51 4.49 -2.55
N HIS A 54 -22.37 4.89 -1.61
CA HIS A 54 -23.37 3.99 -1.04
C HIS A 54 -24.32 3.48 -2.12
N LYS A 55 -24.85 4.37 -2.97
CA LYS A 55 -25.75 3.99 -4.07
C LYS A 55 -25.10 3.01 -5.03
N LEU A 56 -23.81 3.20 -5.36
CA LEU A 56 -23.08 2.27 -6.21
C LEU A 56 -22.91 0.90 -5.54
N SER A 57 -22.54 0.87 -4.25
CA SER A 57 -22.37 -0.39 -3.51
C SER A 57 -23.67 -1.18 -3.46
N GLN A 58 -24.80 -0.53 -3.17
CA GLN A 58 -26.12 -1.16 -3.17
C GLN A 58 -26.50 -1.69 -4.56
N LYS A 59 -26.21 -0.94 -5.62
CA LYS A 59 -26.46 -1.39 -6.98
C LYS A 59 -25.64 -2.62 -7.37
N ILE A 60 -24.38 -2.71 -6.94
CA ILE A 60 -23.50 -3.85 -7.21
C ILE A 60 -24.00 -5.08 -6.45
N ILE A 61 -24.21 -4.95 -5.14
CA ILE A 61 -24.61 -6.08 -4.31
C ILE A 61 -26.01 -6.59 -4.64
N GLY A 62 -26.92 -5.73 -5.08
CA GLY A 62 -28.26 -6.10 -5.54
C GLY A 62 -28.28 -6.96 -6.81
N GLN A 63 -27.13 -7.17 -7.47
CA GLN A 63 -27.02 -8.12 -8.59
C GLN A 63 -26.81 -9.57 -8.13
N VAL A 64 -26.48 -9.77 -6.85
CA VAL A 64 -26.34 -11.11 -6.27
C VAL A 64 -27.72 -11.68 -6.00
N GLN A 65 -28.06 -12.80 -6.65
CA GLN A 65 -29.40 -13.42 -6.58
C GLN A 65 -29.61 -14.13 -5.25
N ASN A 66 -28.63 -14.87 -4.76
CA ASN A 66 -28.73 -15.62 -3.52
C ASN A 66 -28.04 -14.90 -2.39
N ARG A 67 -28.81 -14.12 -1.64
CA ARG A 67 -28.35 -13.35 -0.49
C ARG A 67 -29.46 -13.17 0.54
N PHE A 68 -29.07 -12.90 1.77
CA PHE A 68 -29.99 -12.44 2.80
C PHE A 68 -30.42 -10.99 2.51
N ASP A 69 -31.73 -10.74 2.53
CA ASP A 69 -32.24 -9.37 2.28
C ASP A 69 -31.88 -8.45 3.46
N LYS A 70 -31.02 -7.48 3.18
CA LYS A 70 -30.54 -6.52 4.15
C LYS A 70 -30.15 -5.20 3.47
N GLU A 71 -30.44 -4.11 4.15
CA GLU A 71 -30.02 -2.78 3.74
C GLU A 71 -28.98 -2.25 4.72
N TYR A 72 -27.90 -1.68 4.18
CA TYR A 72 -26.89 -1.02 4.98
C TYR A 72 -27.14 0.48 5.05
N LYS A 73 -27.11 1.04 6.25
CA LYS A 73 -27.05 2.48 6.48
C LYS A 73 -25.62 2.95 6.34
N PRO A 74 -25.33 3.94 5.48
CA PRO A 74 -23.99 4.49 5.37
C PRO A 74 -23.66 5.32 6.60
N ARG A 75 -22.38 5.67 6.76
CA ARG A 75 -21.99 6.71 7.71
C ARG A 75 -22.48 8.08 7.21
N THR A 76 -22.43 9.09 8.09
CA THR A 76 -23.02 10.42 7.84
C THR A 76 -22.28 11.23 6.78
N GLU A 77 -20.97 11.04 6.63
CA GLU A 77 -20.18 11.76 5.64
C GLU A 77 -20.47 11.26 4.23
N GLU A 78 -20.59 12.18 3.29
CA GLU A 78 -20.77 11.83 1.89
C GLU A 78 -19.44 11.53 1.20
N GLY A 79 -19.45 10.52 0.35
CA GLY A 79 -18.33 10.17 -0.50
C GLY A 79 -18.47 10.77 -1.90
N ILE A 80 -17.34 10.93 -2.58
CA ILE A 80 -17.29 11.43 -3.95
C ILE A 80 -16.96 10.25 -4.88
N LEU A 81 -17.71 10.10 -5.96
CA LEU A 81 -17.47 9.14 -7.03
C LEU A 81 -17.15 9.89 -8.32
N LYS A 82 -15.95 9.67 -8.86
CA LYS A 82 -15.53 10.20 -10.15
C LYS A 82 -15.18 9.04 -11.09
N ARG A 83 -15.40 9.22 -12.38
CA ARG A 83 -15.01 8.27 -13.41
C ARG A 83 -14.01 8.92 -14.35
N TYR A 84 -12.98 8.18 -14.70
CA TYR A 84 -11.94 8.58 -15.63
C TYR A 84 -11.81 7.51 -16.70
N SER A 85 -11.50 7.90 -17.92
CA SER A 85 -11.24 6.97 -19.02
C SER A 85 -9.81 6.45 -19.03
N ASP A 86 -8.90 7.19 -18.40
CA ASP A 86 -7.49 6.87 -18.38
C ASP A 86 -6.87 7.27 -17.03
N ILE A 87 -5.88 6.50 -16.57
CA ILE A 87 -5.21 6.72 -15.29
C ILE A 87 -4.41 8.03 -15.26
N THR A 88 -3.93 8.50 -16.42
CA THR A 88 -3.20 9.77 -16.52
C THR A 88 -4.03 11.00 -16.16
N GLN A 89 -5.36 10.87 -16.18
CA GLN A 89 -6.30 11.93 -15.80
C GLN A 89 -6.48 12.02 -14.27
N VAL A 90 -6.00 11.02 -13.52
CA VAL A 90 -6.13 10.99 -12.06
C VAL A 90 -4.95 11.71 -11.45
N ASP A 91 -5.22 12.76 -10.68
CA ASP A 91 -4.20 13.42 -9.88
C ASP A 91 -4.13 12.77 -8.49
N MET A 92 -2.99 12.12 -8.23
CA MET A 92 -2.69 11.44 -6.96
C MET A 92 -1.56 12.14 -6.18
N SER A 93 -1.27 13.42 -6.50
CA SER A 93 -0.20 14.20 -5.87
C SER A 93 -0.45 14.48 -4.39
N GLU A 94 -1.70 14.51 -3.98
CA GLU A 94 -2.09 14.80 -2.59
C GLU A 94 -2.95 13.67 -2.01
N GLY A 95 -2.89 13.54 -0.69
CA GLY A 95 -3.69 12.56 0.06
C GLY A 95 -3.09 11.16 0.07
N ASN A 96 -3.88 10.21 0.58
CA ASN A 96 -3.54 8.79 0.64
C ASN A 96 -4.41 8.02 -0.36
N TRP A 97 -3.78 7.35 -1.30
CA TRP A 97 -4.43 6.61 -2.36
C TRP A 97 -4.26 5.12 -2.19
N LEU A 98 -5.34 4.38 -2.39
CA LEU A 98 -5.33 2.94 -2.57
C LEU A 98 -5.83 2.62 -3.96
N VAL A 99 -4.97 2.05 -4.81
CA VAL A 99 -5.33 1.62 -6.15
C VAL A 99 -5.53 0.12 -6.17
N LEU A 100 -6.70 -0.32 -6.61
CA LEU A 100 -7.08 -1.71 -6.71
C LEU A 100 -7.31 -2.10 -8.17
N SER A 101 -6.95 -3.33 -8.52
CA SER A 101 -7.19 -3.91 -9.83
C SER A 101 -7.50 -5.40 -9.73
N SER A 102 -8.22 -5.92 -10.70
CA SER A 102 -8.55 -7.35 -10.82
C SER A 102 -7.34 -8.22 -11.14
N ALA A 103 -6.32 -7.66 -11.79
CA ALA A 103 -5.07 -8.36 -12.10
C ALA A 103 -3.85 -7.44 -11.98
N ASN A 104 -2.70 -8.01 -11.58
CA ASN A 104 -1.49 -7.24 -11.32
C ASN A 104 -0.98 -6.45 -12.54
N HIS A 105 -1.09 -7.01 -13.74
CA HIS A 105 -0.60 -6.35 -14.95
C HIS A 105 -1.34 -5.04 -15.28
N PHE A 106 -2.59 -4.87 -14.84
CA PHE A 106 -3.29 -3.59 -15.00
C PHE A 106 -2.74 -2.47 -14.11
N LEU A 107 -1.94 -2.82 -13.08
CA LEU A 107 -1.29 -1.83 -12.22
C LEU A 107 0.02 -1.30 -12.82
N ASP A 108 0.51 -1.87 -13.92
CA ASP A 108 1.78 -1.44 -14.52
C ASP A 108 1.66 -0.03 -15.09
N SER A 109 0.55 0.30 -15.77
CA SER A 109 0.27 1.67 -16.22
C SER A 109 0.18 2.69 -15.07
N VAL A 110 -0.34 2.27 -13.92
CA VAL A 110 -0.39 3.12 -12.72
C VAL A 110 1.02 3.40 -12.19
N LYS A 111 1.87 2.37 -12.13
CA LYS A 111 3.27 2.52 -11.71
C LYS A 111 4.03 3.46 -12.63
N GLU A 112 3.89 3.28 -13.96
CA GLU A 112 4.49 4.16 -14.97
C GLU A 112 4.10 5.62 -14.75
N VAL A 113 2.81 5.90 -14.51
CA VAL A 113 2.34 7.26 -14.23
C VAL A 113 2.94 7.80 -12.93
N CYS A 114 3.01 6.99 -11.87
CA CYS A 114 3.64 7.38 -10.61
C CYS A 114 5.13 7.71 -10.81
N GLU A 115 5.86 6.88 -11.56
CA GLU A 115 7.28 7.09 -11.86
C GLU A 115 7.53 8.35 -12.69
N LEU A 116 6.74 8.56 -13.76
CA LEU A 116 6.82 9.75 -14.61
C LEU A 116 6.54 11.05 -13.85
N ARG A 117 5.64 11.00 -12.88
CA ARG A 117 5.28 12.16 -12.06
C ARG A 117 6.08 12.28 -10.76
N GLY A 118 6.99 11.35 -10.49
CA GLY A 118 7.78 11.31 -9.25
C GLY A 118 6.97 11.02 -7.99
N TRP A 119 5.84 10.35 -8.13
CA TRP A 119 5.00 9.97 -7.00
C TRP A 119 5.51 8.69 -6.35
N TYR A 120 5.65 8.74 -5.04
CA TYR A 120 6.04 7.59 -4.24
C TYR A 120 4.87 6.61 -4.09
N TYR A 121 5.14 5.31 -4.29
CA TYR A 121 4.14 4.28 -4.09
C TYR A 121 4.72 3.03 -3.42
N SER A 122 3.83 2.19 -2.87
CA SER A 122 4.16 0.86 -2.38
C SER A 122 3.33 -0.19 -3.12
N PHE A 123 3.96 -1.27 -3.53
CA PHE A 123 3.30 -2.39 -4.19
C PHE A 123 3.72 -3.70 -3.55
N LYS A 124 2.75 -4.48 -3.02
CA LYS A 124 2.99 -5.77 -2.32
C LYS A 124 4.06 -5.66 -1.23
N GLY A 125 4.00 -4.59 -0.44
CA GLY A 125 4.94 -4.35 0.65
C GLY A 125 6.34 -3.88 0.21
N ARG A 126 6.55 -3.63 -1.08
CA ARG A 126 7.79 -3.05 -1.61
C ARG A 126 7.56 -1.61 -2.02
N ASN A 127 8.43 -0.74 -1.58
CA ASN A 127 8.39 0.68 -1.92
C ASN A 127 9.02 0.94 -3.29
N SER A 128 8.49 1.91 -4.04
CA SER A 128 9.02 2.34 -5.34
C SER A 128 10.46 2.84 -5.24
N ILE A 129 10.79 3.50 -4.12
CA ILE A 129 12.15 3.92 -3.80
C ILE A 129 12.63 3.08 -2.61
N PRO A 130 13.70 2.28 -2.75
CA PRO A 130 14.26 1.51 -1.64
C PRO A 130 14.71 2.43 -0.50
N LEU A 131 14.43 2.06 0.74
CA LEU A 131 14.84 2.82 1.93
C LEU A 131 16.35 3.11 1.93
N LYS A 132 17.15 2.16 1.47
CA LYS A 132 18.60 2.30 1.38
C LYS A 132 19.03 3.43 0.45
N LEU A 133 18.32 3.63 -0.67
CA LEU A 133 18.54 4.75 -1.59
C LEU A 133 18.13 6.09 -0.95
N LEU A 134 16.98 6.13 -0.27
CA LEU A 134 16.56 7.34 0.46
C LEU A 134 17.58 7.75 1.53
N LEU A 135 18.11 6.78 2.27
CA LEU A 135 19.17 7.03 3.24
C LEU A 135 20.45 7.56 2.57
N ALA A 136 20.84 6.99 1.42
CA ALA A 136 22.01 7.47 0.68
C ALA A 136 21.81 8.91 0.18
N LEU A 137 20.62 9.26 -0.31
CA LEU A 137 20.30 10.64 -0.75
C LEU A 137 20.30 11.62 0.43
N ASN A 138 19.72 11.26 1.56
CA ASN A 138 19.73 12.10 2.75
C ASN A 138 21.15 12.32 3.27
N ASN A 139 21.95 11.26 3.36
CA ASN A 139 23.36 11.35 3.77
C ASN A 139 24.16 12.22 2.78
N TRP A 140 23.91 12.08 1.47
CA TRP A 140 24.56 12.93 0.47
C TRP A 140 24.22 14.41 0.67
N GLU A 141 22.95 14.76 0.93
CA GLU A 141 22.55 16.14 1.19
C GLU A 141 23.15 16.71 2.49
N SER A 142 23.19 15.91 3.56
CA SER A 142 23.88 16.28 4.80
C SER A 142 25.35 16.53 4.56
N TRP A 143 26.00 15.66 3.80
CA TRP A 143 27.42 15.78 3.45
C TRP A 143 27.73 17.05 2.64
N ARG A 144 26.88 17.34 1.65
CA ARG A 144 26.98 18.58 0.86
C ARG A 144 26.84 19.85 1.70
N LYS A 145 26.02 19.78 2.75
CA LYS A 145 25.83 20.90 3.70
C LYS A 145 26.94 21.02 4.72
N GLY A 146 27.94 20.15 4.68
CA GLY A 146 29.14 20.22 5.52
C GLY A 146 29.12 19.34 6.76
N GLU A 147 28.13 18.48 6.92
CA GLU A 147 28.10 17.48 7.98
C GLU A 147 29.19 16.43 7.76
N LEU A 148 29.71 15.87 8.86
CA LEU A 148 30.69 14.79 8.81
C LEU A 148 29.94 13.44 8.81
N LEU A 149 30.24 12.60 7.83
CA LEU A 149 29.65 11.27 7.72
C LEU A 149 30.63 10.18 8.21
N ASN A 150 30.08 9.15 8.80
CA ASN A 150 30.83 7.95 9.16
C ASN A 150 31.03 7.02 7.95
N TYR A 151 31.85 5.99 8.14
CA TYR A 151 32.18 5.01 7.12
C TYR A 151 30.94 4.34 6.48
N LEU A 152 29.94 3.94 7.30
CA LEU A 152 28.76 3.24 6.80
C LEU A 152 27.86 4.14 5.96
N GLU A 153 27.72 5.39 6.35
CA GLU A 153 26.95 6.39 5.62
C GLU A 153 27.60 6.70 4.26
N ILE A 154 28.92 6.89 4.23
CA ILE A 154 29.67 7.09 2.98
C ILE A 154 29.61 5.85 2.09
N LYS A 155 29.79 4.67 2.67
CA LYS A 155 29.69 3.41 1.93
C LYS A 155 28.33 3.23 1.30
N ASN A 156 27.25 3.59 2.00
CA ASN A 156 25.90 3.56 1.45
C ASN A 156 25.75 4.49 0.24
N ILE A 157 26.31 5.69 0.30
CA ILE A 157 26.34 6.62 -0.84
C ILE A 157 27.12 6.00 -2.01
N TYR A 158 28.32 5.47 -1.76
CA TYR A 158 29.19 4.91 -2.78
C TYR A 158 28.60 3.70 -3.53
N GLU A 159 27.65 2.98 -2.94
CA GLU A 159 26.95 1.89 -3.63
C GLU A 159 26.07 2.39 -4.80
N TYR A 160 25.63 3.65 -4.76
CA TYR A 160 24.81 4.27 -5.80
C TYR A 160 25.59 5.16 -6.76
N LEU A 161 26.84 5.46 -6.48
CA LEU A 161 27.69 6.21 -7.38
C LEU A 161 28.25 5.33 -8.50
N GLY A 162 28.31 5.87 -9.70
CA GLY A 162 28.95 5.22 -10.83
C GLY A 162 30.45 5.06 -10.66
N SER A 163 31.07 4.18 -11.43
CA SER A 163 32.52 3.93 -11.39
C SER A 163 33.37 5.14 -11.80
N ASN A 164 32.78 6.07 -12.54
CA ASN A 164 33.43 7.28 -13.03
C ASN A 164 33.55 8.41 -11.98
N VAL A 165 32.89 8.27 -10.85
CA VAL A 165 32.95 9.27 -9.75
C VAL A 165 33.85 8.83 -8.58
N LEU A 166 34.55 7.70 -8.73
CA LEU A 166 35.49 7.17 -7.75
C LEU A 166 36.78 6.72 -8.46
N GLU A 167 37.87 7.42 -8.25
CA GLU A 167 39.15 7.02 -8.80
C GLU A 167 39.63 5.68 -8.20
N GLY A 168 40.17 4.83 -9.05
CA GLY A 168 40.83 3.58 -8.65
C GLY A 168 39.94 2.46 -8.15
N PHE A 169 38.65 2.50 -8.40
CA PHE A 169 37.67 1.44 -7.99
C PHE A 169 37.72 1.08 -6.50
N ARG A 170 38.19 1.98 -5.65
CA ARG A 170 38.40 1.69 -4.23
C ARG A 170 37.26 2.16 -3.35
N LYS A 171 36.01 1.88 -3.71
CA LYS A 171 34.81 2.26 -2.96
C LYS A 171 34.98 2.13 -1.44
N GLY A 172 35.49 3.20 -0.80
CA GLY A 172 35.66 3.26 0.66
C GLY A 172 36.76 2.36 1.27
N LYS A 173 37.68 1.76 0.49
CA LYS A 173 38.78 0.92 1.04
C LYS A 173 39.79 1.69 1.86
N THR A 174 39.89 3.01 1.64
CA THR A 174 40.79 3.89 2.36
C THR A 174 40.12 4.53 3.57
N LEU A 175 38.83 4.29 3.80
CA LEU A 175 38.09 4.86 4.93
C LEU A 175 38.18 3.90 6.13
N HIS A 176 38.37 4.46 7.32
CA HIS A 176 38.38 3.70 8.58
C HIS A 176 37.03 3.78 9.29
N ALA A 177 36.61 2.70 9.91
CA ALA A 177 35.29 2.60 10.52
C ALA A 177 35.05 3.59 11.69
N ASP A 178 36.10 3.94 12.41
CA ASP A 178 36.03 4.79 13.60
C ASP A 178 36.06 6.29 13.29
N ASN A 179 36.32 6.67 12.04
CA ASN A 179 36.48 8.06 11.64
C ASN A 179 35.21 8.61 10.98
N LYS A 180 35.07 9.93 11.05
CA LYS A 180 34.12 10.72 10.29
C LYS A 180 34.87 11.60 9.29
N TYR A 181 34.27 11.78 8.12
CA TYR A 181 34.90 12.42 6.98
C TYR A 181 34.04 13.54 6.42
N SER A 182 34.66 14.64 6.04
CA SER A 182 34.01 15.68 5.25
C SER A 182 34.01 15.31 3.76
N LEU A 183 33.13 15.92 2.98
CA LEU A 183 33.10 15.77 1.53
C LEU A 183 34.41 16.15 0.89
N LYS A 184 35.03 17.30 1.31
CA LYS A 184 36.29 17.79 0.81
C LYS A 184 37.46 16.84 1.07
N GLU A 185 37.50 16.21 2.23
CA GLU A 185 38.50 15.21 2.57
C GLU A 185 38.39 13.98 1.67
N CYS A 186 37.19 13.48 1.43
CA CYS A 186 36.97 12.37 0.52
C CYS A 186 37.33 12.70 -0.94
N GLN A 187 37.12 13.94 -1.38
CA GLN A 187 37.55 14.39 -2.69
C GLN A 187 39.08 14.46 -2.80
N LYS A 188 39.76 14.93 -1.75
CA LYS A 188 41.20 15.09 -1.78
C LYS A 188 41.98 13.79 -1.58
N ASP A 189 41.57 12.99 -0.59
CA ASP A 189 42.42 11.92 -0.05
C ASP A 189 41.82 10.50 -0.32
N HIS A 190 40.56 10.40 -0.72
CA HIS A 190 39.84 9.12 -0.87
C HIS A 190 39.26 8.89 -2.27
N GLY A 191 39.64 9.67 -3.26
CA GLY A 191 39.36 9.44 -4.68
C GLY A 191 37.92 9.71 -5.11
N LEU A 192 37.18 10.53 -4.36
CA LEU A 192 35.83 10.95 -4.78
C LEU A 192 35.95 12.12 -5.80
N VAL A 193 35.41 11.92 -7.01
CA VAL A 193 35.43 12.87 -8.10
C VAL A 193 33.98 13.35 -8.37
N VAL A 194 33.59 14.44 -7.72
CA VAL A 194 32.25 15.09 -7.89
C VAL A 194 32.39 16.58 -7.68
#